data_0495200b8092f83b573e1487422bffed
#
_entry.id   0495200b8092f83b573e1487422bffed
#
_cell.length_a   1.000
_cell.length_b   1.000
_cell.length_c   1.000
_cell.angle_alpha   90.00
_cell.angle_beta   90.00
_cell.angle_gamma   90.00
#
_symmetry.space_group_name_H-M   'P 1'
#
loop_
_entity.id
_entity.type
_entity.pdbx_description
1 polymer ?
#
loop_
_entity_poly.entity_id
_entity_poly.type
_entity_poly.pdbx_seq_one_letter_code
_entity_poly.pdbx_strand_id
1 'polypeptide(L)'
;MQGQEAEWAALADVMSSENPYEAMQELKTVVRADMFSNRIAGNIFKLWAKAEDAEHINLLTINNDKVGSVDTISEATTMLVSSVPAVSIAPKILGKYIQDEAVKRLFYKKASNGEISNYADLAAFTEQIEQYQNFDVDNTDLITEYEEYIGREREYIDLLKNFQIQAETGQMIVIAGRPGMGKTALATNMMSTLTLNRVPVALISLEMRRYEVFGRMVDRLLIEPKMTRETAKEVFKGNLDVFDIRDDVRSEIENIELEIGRQADAGKKVVMVDYLQLINSKGTSRYEKVSDISRRLKLAAMKHDVLLIALAQLNRAKADAKDNRPQLTDLRDSGSIEQDADKVILLHSDDYYQENVPTNVDLDLIVAKNRQGGQHTFKSLYDREHQAIAVRKS
;
A
#
# COMPACT_ATOMS: atom_id res chain seq x y z
N MET A 1 -22.47 3.77 -16.86
CA MET A 1 -23.70 4.00 -16.06
C MET A 1 -23.65 5.45 -15.62
N GLN A 2 -24.71 6.22 -15.76
CA GLN A 2 -24.77 7.59 -15.21
C GLN A 2 -25.02 7.49 -13.69
N GLY A 3 -24.59 8.47 -12.89
CA GLY A 3 -24.64 8.39 -11.43
C GLY A 3 -26.01 8.02 -10.84
N GLN A 4 -27.10 8.58 -11.38
CA GLN A 4 -28.46 8.25 -10.94
C GLN A 4 -28.92 6.82 -11.30
N GLU A 5 -28.47 6.28 -12.43
CA GLU A 5 -28.76 4.91 -12.82
C GLU A 5 -28.12 3.91 -11.86
N ALA A 6 -26.92 4.21 -11.36
CA ALA A 6 -26.24 3.37 -10.38
C ALA A 6 -26.95 3.39 -9.01
N GLU A 7 -27.50 4.53 -8.61
CA GLU A 7 -28.27 4.69 -7.36
C GLU A 7 -29.52 3.80 -7.36
N TRP A 8 -30.27 3.81 -8.46
CA TRP A 8 -31.45 2.96 -8.62
C TRP A 8 -31.09 1.49 -8.78
N ALA A 9 -30.02 1.18 -9.52
CA ALA A 9 -29.54 -0.19 -9.69
C ALA A 9 -29.10 -0.82 -8.36
N ALA A 10 -28.42 -0.05 -7.49
CA ALA A 10 -27.99 -0.54 -6.17
C ALA A 10 -29.18 -0.88 -5.28
N LEU A 11 -30.21 -0.03 -5.23
CA LEU A 11 -31.41 -0.29 -4.45
C LEU A 11 -32.25 -1.42 -5.04
N ALA A 12 -32.33 -1.54 -6.35
CA ALA A 12 -33.02 -2.60 -7.06
C ALA A 12 -32.33 -3.96 -6.85
N ASP A 13 -31.00 -3.99 -6.84
CA ASP A 13 -30.20 -5.20 -6.58
C ASP A 13 -30.39 -5.69 -5.14
N VAL A 14 -30.34 -4.76 -4.15
CA VAL A 14 -30.68 -5.06 -2.76
C VAL A 14 -32.06 -5.69 -2.65
N MET A 15 -33.08 -5.06 -3.26
CA MET A 15 -34.46 -5.54 -3.19
C MET A 15 -34.67 -6.91 -3.83
N SER A 16 -33.94 -7.21 -4.90
CA SER A 16 -34.07 -8.43 -5.69
C SER A 16 -33.13 -9.56 -5.26
N SER A 17 -32.26 -9.32 -4.27
CA SER A 17 -31.31 -10.32 -3.76
C SER A 17 -32.06 -11.45 -3.03
N GLU A 18 -31.41 -12.61 -2.92
CA GLU A 18 -31.94 -13.75 -2.12
C GLU A 18 -32.11 -13.39 -0.63
N ASN A 19 -31.25 -12.51 -0.12
CA ASN A 19 -31.34 -11.96 1.23
C ASN A 19 -31.23 -10.41 1.19
N PRO A 20 -32.35 -9.68 1.03
CA PRO A 20 -32.36 -8.22 0.94
C PRO A 20 -31.78 -7.51 2.17
N TYR A 21 -31.94 -8.11 3.35
CA TYR A 21 -31.39 -7.54 4.58
C TYR A 21 -29.86 -7.55 4.56
N GLU A 22 -29.25 -8.67 4.23
CA GLU A 22 -27.79 -8.81 4.14
C GLU A 22 -27.22 -7.91 3.05
N ALA A 23 -27.82 -7.90 1.87
CA ALA A 23 -27.43 -6.99 0.78
C ALA A 23 -27.52 -5.52 1.17
N MET A 24 -28.52 -5.13 2.00
CA MET A 24 -28.63 -3.78 2.52
C MET A 24 -27.57 -3.48 3.57
N GLN A 25 -27.21 -4.43 4.43
CA GLN A 25 -26.10 -4.24 5.36
C GLN A 25 -24.76 -4.04 4.60
N GLU A 26 -24.49 -4.82 3.57
CA GLU A 26 -23.32 -4.60 2.71
C GLU A 26 -23.31 -3.22 2.06
N LEU A 27 -24.44 -2.77 1.50
CA LEU A 27 -24.53 -1.45 0.87
C LEU A 27 -24.28 -0.33 1.89
N LYS A 28 -24.76 -0.47 3.13
CA LYS A 28 -24.51 0.48 4.23
C LYS A 28 -23.04 0.64 4.59
N THR A 29 -22.20 -0.35 4.34
CA THR A 29 -20.76 -0.26 4.64
C THR A 29 -20.01 0.72 3.73
N VAL A 30 -20.59 1.07 2.58
CA VAL A 30 -19.92 1.93 1.58
C VAL A 30 -20.72 3.16 1.17
N VAL A 31 -22.02 3.27 1.55
CA VAL A 31 -22.91 4.36 1.12
C VAL A 31 -23.67 4.97 2.29
N ARG A 32 -23.82 6.29 2.27
CA ARG A 32 -24.75 7.05 3.11
C ARG A 32 -25.82 7.72 2.27
N ALA A 33 -26.93 8.04 2.88
CA ALA A 33 -28.07 8.64 2.20
C ALA A 33 -27.78 10.03 1.56
N ASP A 34 -26.81 10.77 2.09
CA ASP A 34 -26.38 12.07 1.56
C ASP A 34 -25.48 11.93 0.31
N MET A 35 -25.01 10.73 0.00
CA MET A 35 -24.27 10.42 -1.22
C MET A 35 -25.17 10.24 -2.44
N PHE A 36 -26.49 10.05 -2.26
CA PHE A 36 -27.43 9.94 -3.36
C PHE A 36 -27.68 11.31 -3.99
N SER A 37 -27.61 11.40 -5.32
CA SER A 37 -27.99 12.59 -6.08
C SER A 37 -29.50 12.69 -6.24
N ASN A 38 -30.16 11.54 -6.33
CA ASN A 38 -31.61 11.46 -6.38
C ASN A 38 -32.18 11.45 -4.97
N ARG A 39 -32.96 12.46 -4.63
CA ARG A 39 -33.56 12.62 -3.31
C ARG A 39 -34.46 11.48 -2.91
N ILE A 40 -35.18 10.89 -3.88
CA ILE A 40 -36.12 9.80 -3.63
C ILE A 40 -35.34 8.54 -3.32
N ALA A 41 -34.31 8.18 -4.12
CA ALA A 41 -33.43 7.06 -3.89
C ALA A 41 -32.74 7.17 -2.51
N GLY A 42 -32.25 8.36 -2.15
CA GLY A 42 -31.68 8.59 -0.81
C GLY A 42 -32.68 8.43 0.34
N ASN A 43 -33.97 8.76 0.14
CA ASN A 43 -35.00 8.53 1.15
C ASN A 43 -35.35 7.05 1.28
N ILE A 44 -35.39 6.29 0.17
CA ILE A 44 -35.58 4.84 0.19
C ILE A 44 -34.42 4.16 0.89
N PHE A 45 -33.17 4.56 0.58
CA PHE A 45 -32.02 4.08 1.30
C PHE A 45 -32.13 4.32 2.81
N LYS A 46 -32.53 5.53 3.26
CA LYS A 46 -32.73 5.83 4.69
C LYS A 46 -33.80 4.96 5.33
N LEU A 47 -34.84 4.64 4.59
CA LEU A 47 -35.93 3.78 5.08
C LEU A 47 -35.43 2.36 5.28
N TRP A 48 -34.84 1.77 4.25
CA TRP A 48 -34.36 0.40 4.26
C TRP A 48 -33.12 0.17 5.14
N ALA A 49 -32.28 1.20 5.30
CA ALA A 49 -31.15 1.15 6.23
C ALA A 49 -31.53 0.99 7.70
N LYS A 50 -32.81 1.24 8.05
CA LYS A 50 -33.37 1.07 9.40
C LYS A 50 -34.20 -0.20 9.55
N ALA A 51 -34.29 -1.01 8.49
CA ALA A 51 -35.00 -2.27 8.55
C ALA A 51 -34.29 -3.24 9.50
N GLU A 52 -35.08 -4.00 10.25
CA GLU A 52 -34.58 -4.99 11.21
C GLU A 52 -34.56 -6.41 10.58
N ASP A 53 -35.23 -6.59 9.43
CA ASP A 53 -35.29 -7.85 8.70
C ASP A 53 -35.55 -7.62 7.19
N ALA A 54 -35.52 -8.72 6.42
CA ALA A 54 -35.73 -8.71 4.98
C ALA A 54 -37.17 -8.35 4.57
N GLU A 55 -38.18 -8.58 5.44
CA GLU A 55 -39.60 -8.31 5.15
C GLU A 55 -39.86 -6.79 5.05
N HIS A 56 -39.00 -5.98 5.63
CA HIS A 56 -39.08 -4.52 5.58
C HIS A 56 -38.34 -3.89 4.38
N ILE A 57 -37.68 -4.68 3.54
CA ILE A 57 -36.94 -4.20 2.35
C ILE A 57 -37.65 -4.66 1.08
N ASN A 58 -38.73 -3.98 0.71
CA ASN A 58 -39.52 -4.30 -0.46
C ASN A 58 -40.33 -3.08 -0.96
N LEU A 59 -41.02 -3.23 -2.10
CA LEU A 59 -41.84 -2.18 -2.70
C LEU A 59 -43.03 -1.73 -1.82
N LEU A 60 -43.56 -2.59 -0.96
CA LEU A 60 -44.72 -2.25 -0.11
C LEU A 60 -44.31 -1.27 1.01
N THR A 61 -43.10 -1.33 1.47
CA THR A 61 -42.57 -0.44 2.51
C THR A 61 -42.31 0.98 2.03
N ILE A 62 -42.18 1.17 0.70
CA ILE A 62 -42.00 2.48 0.08
C ILE A 62 -43.33 3.32 0.11
N ASN A 63 -44.45 2.64 0.20
CA ASN A 63 -45.79 3.27 0.26
C ASN A 63 -46.11 4.01 1.58
N ASN A 64 -45.10 4.37 2.35
CA ASN A 64 -45.28 5.08 3.61
C ASN A 64 -45.00 6.57 3.42
N ASP A 65 -45.76 7.46 4.09
CA ASP A 65 -45.65 8.93 4.08
C ASP A 65 -44.22 9.50 4.23
N LYS A 66 -43.25 8.64 4.45
CA LYS A 66 -41.82 8.98 4.68
C LYS A 66 -40.99 9.18 3.41
N VAL A 67 -41.45 8.68 2.24
CA VAL A 67 -40.65 8.72 1.00
C VAL A 67 -41.05 9.83 0.06
N GLY A 68 -42.36 10.20 0.03
CA GLY A 68 -42.86 11.29 -0.81
C GLY A 68 -44.33 11.21 -1.10
N SER A 69 -44.83 11.99 -2.10
CA SER A 69 -46.21 11.95 -2.56
C SER A 69 -46.54 10.70 -3.35
N VAL A 70 -47.81 10.39 -3.60
CA VAL A 70 -48.26 9.23 -4.36
C VAL A 70 -47.61 9.14 -5.74
N ASP A 71 -47.50 10.30 -6.46
CA ASP A 71 -46.85 10.34 -7.77
C ASP A 71 -45.36 9.99 -7.68
N THR A 72 -44.68 10.49 -6.64
CA THR A 72 -43.27 10.22 -6.35
C THR A 72 -43.03 8.73 -6.04
N ILE A 73 -43.95 8.09 -5.33
CA ILE A 73 -43.89 6.66 -5.00
C ILE A 73 -44.09 5.82 -6.26
N SER A 74 -45.01 6.19 -7.14
CA SER A 74 -45.23 5.51 -8.43
C SER A 74 -44.01 5.59 -9.34
N GLU A 75 -43.37 6.75 -9.42
CA GLU A 75 -42.12 6.96 -10.16
C GLU A 75 -40.98 6.10 -9.56
N ALA A 76 -40.79 6.13 -8.24
CA ALA A 76 -39.80 5.35 -7.55
C ALA A 76 -39.97 3.84 -7.75
N THR A 77 -41.22 3.35 -7.67
CA THR A 77 -41.54 1.94 -7.92
C THR A 77 -41.17 1.52 -9.35
N THR A 78 -41.52 2.38 -10.34
CA THR A 78 -41.19 2.15 -11.74
C THR A 78 -39.68 2.11 -11.95
N MET A 79 -38.95 3.06 -11.35
CA MET A 79 -37.51 3.13 -11.44
C MET A 79 -36.83 1.92 -10.81
N LEU A 80 -37.25 1.48 -9.65
CA LEU A 80 -36.71 0.28 -8.99
C LEU A 80 -36.91 -0.98 -9.83
N VAL A 81 -38.15 -1.21 -10.31
CA VAL A 81 -38.46 -2.40 -11.12
C VAL A 81 -37.70 -2.38 -12.44
N SER A 82 -37.59 -1.22 -13.10
CA SER A 82 -36.87 -1.11 -14.38
C SER A 82 -35.35 -1.16 -14.23
N SER A 83 -34.82 -0.93 -13.03
CA SER A 83 -33.38 -0.90 -12.74
C SER A 83 -32.84 -2.23 -12.21
N VAL A 84 -33.70 -3.27 -12.06
CA VAL A 84 -33.22 -4.61 -11.67
C VAL A 84 -32.22 -5.11 -12.71
N PRO A 85 -30.96 -5.33 -12.36
CA PRO A 85 -29.95 -5.77 -13.30
C PRO A 85 -30.23 -7.21 -13.77
N ALA A 86 -29.92 -7.50 -15.03
CA ALA A 86 -30.06 -8.85 -15.58
C ALA A 86 -29.07 -9.86 -14.94
N VAL A 87 -28.01 -9.36 -14.34
CA VAL A 87 -27.02 -10.10 -13.54
C VAL A 87 -26.79 -9.27 -12.27
N SER A 88 -26.92 -9.88 -11.11
CA SER A 88 -26.66 -9.21 -9.83
C SER A 88 -25.22 -8.71 -9.78
N ILE A 89 -25.08 -7.42 -9.46
CA ILE A 89 -23.78 -6.78 -9.24
C ILE A 89 -23.70 -6.56 -7.74
N ALA A 90 -22.68 -7.15 -7.08
CA ALA A 90 -22.55 -7.04 -5.63
C ALA A 90 -22.85 -5.61 -5.12
N PRO A 91 -23.73 -5.42 -4.15
CA PRO A 91 -24.20 -4.11 -3.67
C PRO A 91 -23.04 -3.17 -3.29
N LYS A 92 -21.96 -3.74 -2.78
CA LYS A 92 -20.72 -3.03 -2.41
C LYS A 92 -20.00 -2.38 -3.60
N ILE A 93 -20.08 -2.98 -4.80
CA ILE A 93 -19.47 -2.43 -6.03
C ILE A 93 -20.27 -1.22 -6.51
N LEU A 94 -21.59 -1.33 -6.54
CA LEU A 94 -22.48 -0.22 -6.88
C LEU A 94 -22.39 0.90 -5.84
N GLY A 95 -22.24 0.53 -4.58
CA GLY A 95 -22.03 1.48 -3.47
C GLY A 95 -20.76 2.30 -3.64
N LYS A 96 -19.64 1.71 -4.00
CA LYS A 96 -18.40 2.43 -4.30
C LYS A 96 -18.58 3.42 -5.46
N TYR A 97 -19.28 3.03 -6.49
CA TYR A 97 -19.56 3.94 -7.61
C TYR A 97 -20.39 5.16 -7.17
N ILE A 98 -21.41 4.96 -6.31
CA ILE A 98 -22.22 6.05 -5.74
C ILE A 98 -21.34 6.99 -4.89
N GLN A 99 -20.44 6.43 -4.10
CA GLN A 99 -19.47 7.17 -3.28
C GLN A 99 -18.57 8.06 -4.15
N ASP A 100 -17.96 7.50 -5.20
CA ASP A 100 -17.08 8.23 -6.11
C ASP A 100 -17.82 9.38 -6.82
N GLU A 101 -19.05 9.16 -7.25
CA GLU A 101 -19.87 10.19 -7.87
C GLU A 101 -20.28 11.29 -6.87
N ALA A 102 -20.49 10.93 -5.61
CA ALA A 102 -20.78 11.91 -4.55
C ALA A 102 -19.56 12.81 -4.29
N VAL A 103 -18.35 12.23 -4.23
CA VAL A 103 -17.08 12.97 -4.09
C VAL A 103 -16.86 13.90 -5.27
N LYS A 104 -17.08 13.45 -6.51
CA LYS A 104 -16.98 14.29 -7.71
C LYS A 104 -17.96 15.48 -7.65
N ARG A 105 -19.21 15.24 -7.28
CA ARG A 105 -20.20 16.30 -7.13
C ARG A 105 -19.81 17.34 -6.08
N LEU A 106 -19.29 16.89 -4.93
CA LEU A 106 -18.81 17.76 -3.88
C LEU A 106 -17.63 18.62 -4.35
N PHE A 107 -16.68 18.01 -5.08
CA PHE A 107 -15.56 18.72 -5.69
C PHE A 107 -16.02 19.81 -6.65
N TYR A 108 -16.86 19.46 -7.62
CA TYR A 108 -17.38 20.44 -8.60
C TYR A 108 -18.15 21.58 -7.94
N LYS A 109 -18.97 21.26 -6.92
CA LYS A 109 -19.71 22.29 -6.17
C LYS A 109 -18.77 23.26 -5.45
N LYS A 110 -17.76 22.75 -4.76
CA LYS A 110 -16.79 23.58 -4.03
C LYS A 110 -15.91 24.39 -4.98
N ALA A 111 -15.46 23.80 -6.08
CA ALA A 111 -14.67 24.49 -7.10
C ALA A 111 -15.47 25.60 -7.79
N SER A 112 -16.74 25.38 -8.14
CA SER A 112 -17.62 26.39 -8.75
C SER A 112 -17.97 27.52 -7.80
N ASN A 113 -18.00 27.27 -6.50
CA ASN A 113 -18.23 28.30 -5.47
C ASN A 113 -16.94 29.07 -5.09
N GLY A 114 -15.78 28.72 -5.68
CA GLY A 114 -14.49 29.33 -5.34
C GLY A 114 -13.91 28.88 -4.00
N GLU A 115 -14.47 27.83 -3.39
CA GLU A 115 -13.98 27.26 -2.13
C GLU A 115 -12.71 26.42 -2.33
N ILE A 116 -12.39 26.04 -3.57
CA ILE A 116 -11.14 25.38 -3.98
C ILE A 116 -10.47 26.28 -5.01
N SER A 117 -9.57 27.13 -4.56
CA SER A 117 -8.90 28.13 -5.40
C SER A 117 -7.38 27.96 -5.45
N ASN A 118 -6.83 27.18 -4.53
CA ASN A 118 -5.41 26.94 -4.39
C ASN A 118 -5.10 25.52 -3.85
N TYR A 119 -3.81 25.21 -3.75
CA TYR A 119 -3.36 23.88 -3.31
C TYR A 119 -3.74 23.56 -1.85
N ALA A 120 -3.78 24.55 -0.97
CA ALA A 120 -4.16 24.35 0.44
C ALA A 120 -5.65 23.98 0.56
N ASP A 121 -6.52 24.63 -0.23
CA ASP A 121 -7.94 24.30 -0.28
C ASP A 121 -8.17 22.87 -0.81
N LEU A 122 -7.38 22.46 -1.82
CA LEU A 122 -7.42 21.11 -2.36
C LEU A 122 -6.98 20.06 -1.31
N ALA A 123 -5.95 20.36 -0.54
CA ALA A 123 -5.48 19.48 0.54
C ALA A 123 -6.54 19.32 1.65
N ALA A 124 -7.18 20.44 2.05
CA ALA A 124 -8.29 20.40 3.01
C ALA A 124 -9.50 19.63 2.49
N PHE A 125 -9.76 19.70 1.17
CA PHE A 125 -10.79 18.91 0.53
C PHE A 125 -10.46 17.41 0.54
N THR A 126 -9.20 17.04 0.32
CA THR A 126 -8.74 15.64 0.40
C THR A 126 -8.95 15.06 1.80
N GLU A 127 -8.63 15.80 2.84
CA GLU A 127 -8.93 15.43 4.24
C GLU A 127 -10.44 15.22 4.49
N GLN A 128 -11.27 16.05 3.89
CA GLN A 128 -12.73 15.92 3.97
C GLN A 128 -13.22 14.65 3.24
N ILE A 129 -12.61 14.28 2.10
CA ILE A 129 -12.94 13.05 1.37
C ILE A 129 -12.63 11.82 2.19
N GLU A 130 -11.49 11.80 2.91
CA GLU A 130 -11.13 10.68 3.78
C GLU A 130 -12.18 10.42 4.86
N GLN A 131 -12.86 11.46 5.38
CA GLN A 131 -14.00 11.31 6.28
C GLN A 131 -15.25 10.73 5.58
N TYR A 132 -15.41 10.95 4.27
CA TYR A 132 -16.48 10.34 3.48
C TYR A 132 -16.21 8.86 3.15
N GLN A 133 -14.96 8.45 3.17
CA GLN A 133 -14.52 7.08 2.86
C GLN A 133 -14.34 6.20 4.11
N ASN A 134 -14.15 6.82 5.29
CA ASN A 134 -14.04 6.11 6.56
C ASN A 134 -15.43 5.93 7.17
N PHE A 135 -16.08 4.81 6.85
CA PHE A 135 -17.26 4.37 7.60
C PHE A 135 -16.81 3.70 8.89
N ASP A 136 -17.64 3.83 9.94
CA ASP A 136 -17.50 2.96 11.12
C ASP A 136 -17.58 1.51 10.65
N VAL A 137 -16.47 0.80 10.79
CA VAL A 137 -16.41 -0.63 10.51
C VAL A 137 -17.29 -1.30 11.55
N ASP A 138 -18.43 -1.84 11.13
CA ASP A 138 -19.27 -2.65 12.01
C ASP A 138 -18.48 -3.92 12.34
N ASN A 139 -18.27 -4.17 13.64
CA ASN A 139 -17.54 -5.35 14.12
C ASN A 139 -18.23 -6.68 13.80
N THR A 140 -19.43 -6.67 13.23
CA THR A 140 -20.11 -7.88 12.75
C THR A 140 -19.32 -8.60 11.67
N ASP A 141 -18.61 -7.86 10.82
CA ASP A 141 -17.77 -8.43 9.75
C ASP A 141 -16.42 -8.96 10.27
N LEU A 142 -15.99 -8.54 11.47
CA LEU A 142 -14.68 -8.89 12.02
C LEU A 142 -14.48 -10.40 12.18
N ILE A 143 -15.53 -11.15 12.53
CA ILE A 143 -15.47 -12.61 12.68
C ILE A 143 -15.28 -13.26 11.31
N THR A 144 -16.05 -12.84 10.32
CA THR A 144 -15.94 -13.33 8.95
C THR A 144 -14.58 -12.97 8.35
N GLU A 145 -14.12 -11.74 8.54
CA GLU A 145 -12.77 -11.30 8.12
C GLU A 145 -11.68 -12.11 8.83
N TYR A 146 -11.87 -12.43 10.12
CA TYR A 146 -10.94 -13.27 10.87
C TYR A 146 -10.94 -14.72 10.36
N GLU A 147 -12.10 -15.30 10.09
CA GLU A 147 -12.22 -16.65 9.53
C GLU A 147 -11.59 -16.74 8.14
N GLU A 148 -11.82 -15.73 7.29
CA GLU A 148 -11.12 -15.60 6.02
C GLU A 148 -9.61 -15.44 6.20
N TYR A 149 -9.17 -14.62 7.16
CA TYR A 149 -7.74 -14.40 7.47
C TYR A 149 -7.06 -15.69 7.91
N ILE A 150 -7.69 -16.49 8.79
CA ILE A 150 -7.12 -17.78 9.23
C ILE A 150 -7.24 -18.87 8.17
N GLY A 151 -8.26 -18.79 7.28
CA GLY A 151 -8.45 -19.72 6.16
C GLY A 151 -7.57 -19.45 4.96
N ARG A 152 -7.00 -18.22 4.83
CA ARG A 152 -6.06 -17.90 3.75
C ARG A 152 -4.73 -18.62 3.99
N GLU A 153 -4.25 -19.37 3.00
CA GLU A 153 -2.84 -19.74 2.96
C GLU A 153 -2.02 -18.45 2.99
N ARG A 154 -1.17 -18.28 4.01
CA ARG A 154 -0.31 -17.10 4.11
C ARG A 154 0.67 -17.09 2.96
N GLU A 155 0.52 -16.14 2.05
CA GLU A 155 1.42 -15.95 0.93
C GLU A 155 2.66 -15.18 1.41
N TYR A 156 3.69 -15.92 1.82
CA TYR A 156 4.96 -15.30 2.18
C TYR A 156 5.77 -14.96 0.93
N ILE A 157 6.18 -13.71 0.83
CA ILE A 157 7.10 -13.23 -0.19
C ILE A 157 8.52 -13.50 0.28
N ASP A 158 9.25 -14.37 -0.42
CA ASP A 158 10.68 -14.62 -0.17
C ASP A 158 11.52 -13.53 -0.85
N LEU A 159 12.14 -12.68 -0.03
CA LEU A 159 12.87 -11.50 -0.51
C LEU A 159 14.27 -11.83 -1.02
N LEU A 160 14.89 -12.85 -0.48
CA LEU A 160 16.24 -13.28 -0.84
C LEU A 160 16.33 -14.80 -0.79
N LYS A 161 16.60 -15.41 -1.93
CA LYS A 161 16.84 -16.84 -2.01
C LYS A 161 17.91 -17.27 -0.99
N ASN A 162 17.59 -18.29 -0.19
CA ASN A 162 18.45 -18.90 0.83
C ASN A 162 18.65 -18.09 2.14
N PHE A 163 18.05 -16.92 2.32
CA PHE A 163 18.15 -16.17 3.58
C PHE A 163 16.94 -16.36 4.49
N GLN A 164 15.88 -17.03 4.03
CA GLN A 164 14.61 -17.19 4.78
C GLN A 164 14.05 -15.86 5.32
N ILE A 165 14.31 -14.77 4.59
CA ILE A 165 13.74 -13.46 4.89
C ILE A 165 12.43 -13.36 4.15
N GLN A 166 11.36 -13.68 4.85
CA GLN A 166 9.99 -13.71 4.32
C GLN A 166 9.15 -12.61 4.95
N ALA A 167 8.19 -12.10 4.21
CA ALA A 167 7.21 -11.12 4.69
C ALA A 167 5.90 -11.24 3.93
N GLU A 168 4.85 -10.67 4.48
CA GLU A 168 3.51 -10.59 3.89
C GLU A 168 3.24 -9.16 3.40
N THR A 169 2.25 -8.98 2.54
CA THR A 169 1.74 -7.65 2.18
C THR A 169 1.19 -6.93 3.43
N GLY A 170 1.05 -5.60 3.37
CA GLY A 170 0.69 -4.78 4.53
C GLY A 170 1.80 -4.59 5.57
N GLN A 171 2.95 -5.28 5.43
CA GLN A 171 4.11 -5.11 6.31
C GLN A 171 5.09 -4.05 5.80
N MET A 172 5.84 -3.48 6.75
CA MET A 172 6.96 -2.59 6.47
C MET A 172 8.28 -3.20 6.99
N ILE A 173 9.24 -3.38 6.09
CA ILE A 173 10.61 -3.78 6.41
C ILE A 173 11.53 -2.57 6.24
N VAL A 174 12.37 -2.33 7.24
CA VAL A 174 13.41 -1.31 7.14
C VAL A 174 14.78 -1.98 7.01
N ILE A 175 15.52 -1.61 5.98
CA ILE A 175 16.91 -2.02 5.76
C ILE A 175 17.79 -0.84 6.10
N ALA A 176 18.60 -0.96 7.14
CA ALA A 176 19.41 0.14 7.60
C ALA A 176 20.91 -0.22 7.62
N GLY A 177 21.73 0.75 7.29
CA GLY A 177 23.19 0.58 7.27
C GLY A 177 23.91 1.91 7.12
N ARG A 178 25.18 1.94 7.45
CA ARG A 178 26.04 3.11 7.26
C ARG A 178 26.21 3.44 5.77
N PRO A 179 26.61 4.68 5.41
CA PRO A 179 26.91 5.02 4.02
C PRO A 179 27.91 4.02 3.40
N GLY A 180 27.64 3.56 2.18
CA GLY A 180 28.54 2.62 1.48
C GLY A 180 28.46 1.15 1.96
N MET A 181 27.62 0.80 2.95
CA MET A 181 27.49 -0.55 3.50
C MET A 181 26.70 -1.54 2.60
N GLY A 182 26.21 -1.08 1.44
CA GLY A 182 25.51 -1.96 0.50
C GLY A 182 23.98 -2.00 0.60
N LYS A 183 23.32 -1.00 1.21
CA LYS A 183 21.84 -0.94 1.30
C LYS A 183 21.16 -1.04 -0.06
N THR A 184 21.53 -0.16 -0.99
CA THR A 184 20.99 -0.16 -2.36
C THR A 184 21.35 -1.45 -3.10
N ALA A 185 22.56 -2.00 -2.87
CA ALA A 185 22.94 -3.31 -3.43
C ALA A 185 22.01 -4.42 -2.91
N LEU A 186 21.69 -4.45 -1.61
CA LEU A 186 20.75 -5.42 -1.05
C LEU A 186 19.35 -5.24 -1.66
N ALA A 187 18.84 -4.02 -1.77
CA ALA A 187 17.54 -3.75 -2.38
C ALA A 187 17.49 -4.19 -3.86
N THR A 188 18.54 -3.91 -4.65
CA THR A 188 18.60 -4.34 -6.05
C THR A 188 18.75 -5.86 -6.18
N ASN A 189 19.40 -6.54 -5.23
CA ASN A 189 19.44 -8.02 -5.15
C ASN A 189 18.06 -8.59 -4.85
N MET A 190 17.33 -8.01 -3.89
CA MET A 190 15.94 -8.38 -3.61
C MET A 190 15.05 -8.15 -4.84
N MET A 191 15.13 -6.98 -5.47
CA MET A 191 14.37 -6.66 -6.67
C MET A 191 14.65 -7.63 -7.81
N SER A 192 15.92 -7.98 -8.05
CA SER A 192 16.29 -8.99 -9.05
C SER A 192 15.72 -10.36 -8.73
N THR A 193 15.79 -10.80 -7.47
CA THR A 193 15.24 -12.07 -7.01
C THR A 193 13.73 -12.13 -7.21
N LEU A 194 13.02 -11.09 -6.79
CA LEU A 194 11.57 -10.97 -6.96
C LEU A 194 11.18 -10.98 -8.44
N THR A 195 11.88 -10.21 -9.28
CA THR A 195 11.64 -10.16 -10.72
C THR A 195 11.79 -11.54 -11.37
N LEU A 196 12.87 -12.26 -11.05
CA LEU A 196 13.14 -13.60 -11.60
C LEU A 196 12.11 -14.64 -11.12
N ASN A 197 11.56 -14.46 -9.93
CA ASN A 197 10.49 -15.31 -9.38
C ASN A 197 9.08 -14.83 -9.80
N ARG A 198 8.97 -13.88 -10.73
CA ARG A 198 7.70 -13.31 -11.22
C ARG A 198 6.86 -12.66 -10.12
N VAL A 199 7.48 -12.18 -9.05
CA VAL A 199 6.81 -11.37 -8.01
C VAL A 199 6.84 -9.90 -8.42
N PRO A 200 5.68 -9.25 -8.65
CA PRO A 200 5.63 -7.87 -9.12
C PRO A 200 6.22 -6.89 -8.08
N VAL A 201 7.21 -6.11 -8.49
CA VAL A 201 7.98 -5.22 -7.60
C VAL A 201 8.20 -3.85 -8.22
N ALA A 202 8.21 -2.80 -7.39
CA ALA A 202 8.60 -1.46 -7.79
C ALA A 202 9.68 -0.90 -6.85
N LEU A 203 10.55 -0.05 -7.40
CA LEU A 203 11.52 0.74 -6.63
C LEU A 203 11.33 2.23 -6.92
N ILE A 204 11.07 3.01 -5.89
CA ILE A 204 11.10 4.47 -5.89
C ILE A 204 12.50 4.89 -5.46
N SER A 205 13.29 5.38 -6.42
CA SER A 205 14.67 5.78 -6.19
C SER A 205 14.76 7.31 -6.11
N LEU A 206 15.11 7.82 -4.92
CA LEU A 206 15.30 9.25 -4.68
C LEU A 206 16.78 9.68 -4.80
N GLU A 207 17.69 8.72 -4.89
CA GLU A 207 19.14 8.97 -4.96
C GLU A 207 19.74 8.67 -6.34
N MET A 208 19.31 7.56 -6.96
CA MET A 208 19.92 7.03 -8.17
C MET A 208 18.98 7.12 -9.38
N ARG A 209 19.55 7.28 -10.56
CA ARG A 209 18.79 7.19 -11.81
C ARG A 209 18.36 5.75 -12.11
N ARG A 210 17.20 5.61 -12.72
CA ARG A 210 16.61 4.29 -13.07
C ARG A 210 17.56 3.39 -13.86
N TYR A 211 18.35 3.94 -14.77
CA TYR A 211 19.33 3.17 -15.54
C TYR A 211 20.52 2.70 -14.69
N GLU A 212 20.90 3.41 -13.63
CA GLU A 212 21.96 2.99 -12.71
C GLU A 212 21.48 1.85 -11.82
N VAL A 213 20.22 1.94 -11.32
CA VAL A 213 19.57 0.86 -10.57
C VAL A 213 19.48 -0.39 -11.44
N PHE A 214 18.99 -0.24 -12.69
CA PHE A 214 18.90 -1.35 -13.64
C PHE A 214 20.29 -1.93 -13.95
N GLY A 215 21.31 -1.10 -14.08
CA GLY A 215 22.70 -1.53 -14.25
C GLY A 215 23.15 -2.47 -13.12
N ARG A 216 22.87 -2.13 -11.86
CA ARG A 216 23.17 -2.99 -10.70
C ARG A 216 22.40 -4.31 -10.71
N MET A 217 21.16 -4.32 -11.18
CA MET A 217 20.39 -5.56 -11.35
C MET A 217 21.05 -6.47 -12.40
N VAL A 218 21.54 -5.89 -13.49
CA VAL A 218 22.28 -6.63 -14.53
C VAL A 218 23.60 -7.14 -13.99
N ASP A 219 24.40 -6.28 -13.33
CA ASP A 219 25.72 -6.64 -12.78
C ASP A 219 25.64 -7.80 -11.77
N ARG A 220 24.58 -7.82 -10.93
CA ARG A 220 24.32 -8.90 -9.99
C ARG A 220 24.23 -10.27 -10.67
N LEU A 221 23.73 -10.38 -11.90
CA LEU A 221 23.62 -11.66 -12.60
C LEU A 221 24.97 -12.15 -13.15
N LEU A 222 25.98 -11.26 -13.27
CA LEU A 222 27.28 -11.62 -13.83
C LEU A 222 28.09 -12.56 -12.95
N ILE A 223 27.69 -12.75 -11.67
CA ILE A 223 28.30 -13.79 -10.81
C ILE A 223 27.92 -15.23 -11.24
N GLU A 224 26.85 -15.38 -12.01
CA GLU A 224 26.41 -16.69 -12.47
C GLU A 224 27.34 -17.21 -13.60
N PRO A 225 27.73 -18.50 -13.56
CA PRO A 225 28.61 -19.04 -14.57
C PRO A 225 28.06 -18.84 -15.99
N LYS A 226 28.92 -18.33 -16.89
CA LYS A 226 28.61 -18.08 -18.31
C LYS A 226 27.57 -16.97 -18.56
N MET A 227 27.17 -16.23 -17.54
CA MET A 227 26.30 -15.08 -17.72
C MET A 227 27.10 -13.93 -18.33
N THR A 228 26.62 -13.37 -19.44
CA THR A 228 27.16 -12.16 -20.04
C THR A 228 26.20 -11.00 -19.76
N ARG A 229 26.70 -9.76 -19.92
CA ARG A 229 25.87 -8.57 -19.75
C ARG A 229 24.69 -8.54 -20.75
N GLU A 230 24.90 -9.04 -21.96
CA GLU A 230 23.86 -9.16 -22.99
C GLU A 230 22.80 -10.17 -22.58
N THR A 231 23.21 -11.35 -22.13
CA THR A 231 22.29 -12.39 -21.64
C THR A 231 21.49 -11.91 -20.44
N ALA A 232 22.14 -11.23 -19.48
CA ALA A 232 21.46 -10.67 -18.31
C ALA A 232 20.41 -9.62 -18.70
N LYS A 233 20.69 -8.74 -19.68
CA LYS A 233 19.70 -7.80 -20.22
C LYS A 233 18.50 -8.50 -20.84
N GLU A 234 18.70 -9.54 -21.64
CA GLU A 234 17.60 -10.29 -22.24
C GLU A 234 16.75 -11.01 -21.19
N VAL A 235 17.34 -11.49 -20.09
CA VAL A 235 16.59 -12.04 -18.94
C VAL A 235 15.63 -11.00 -18.36
N PHE A 236 16.11 -9.77 -18.12
CA PHE A 236 15.23 -8.71 -17.60
C PHE A 236 14.25 -8.18 -18.63
N LYS A 237 14.61 -8.16 -19.93
CA LYS A 237 13.70 -7.79 -21.02
C LYS A 237 12.47 -8.70 -21.10
N GLY A 238 12.63 -10.00 -20.80
CA GLY A 238 11.53 -10.95 -20.68
C GLY A 238 10.64 -10.75 -19.45
N ASN A 239 10.99 -9.82 -18.54
CA ASN A 239 10.32 -9.57 -17.27
C ASN A 239 9.97 -8.08 -17.04
N LEU A 240 9.89 -7.25 -18.10
CA LEU A 240 9.61 -5.82 -17.98
C LEU A 240 8.23 -5.51 -17.38
N ASP A 241 7.30 -6.44 -17.44
CA ASP A 241 5.97 -6.37 -16.83
C ASP A 241 6.02 -6.56 -15.29
N VAL A 242 7.06 -7.24 -14.79
CA VAL A 242 7.17 -7.62 -13.39
C VAL A 242 7.74 -6.49 -12.53
N PHE A 243 8.71 -5.72 -13.04
CA PHE A 243 9.35 -4.68 -12.24
C PHE A 243 9.11 -3.26 -12.79
N ASP A 244 9.16 -2.25 -11.89
CA ASP A 244 9.20 -0.83 -12.25
C ASP A 244 10.28 -0.10 -11.43
N ILE A 245 10.94 0.90 -12.04
CA ILE A 245 11.92 1.75 -11.37
C ILE A 245 11.55 3.21 -11.64
N ARG A 246 11.22 3.92 -10.57
CA ARG A 246 10.78 5.32 -10.62
C ARG A 246 11.84 6.22 -10.00
N ASP A 247 12.44 7.09 -10.81
CA ASP A 247 13.40 8.12 -10.40
C ASP A 247 12.90 9.55 -10.65
N ASP A 248 11.64 9.66 -11.03
CA ASP A 248 10.93 10.90 -11.36
C ASP A 248 9.93 11.34 -10.27
N VAL A 249 9.86 10.61 -9.16
CA VAL A 249 8.96 10.91 -8.05
C VAL A 249 9.56 12.03 -7.19
N ARG A 250 8.75 13.06 -6.90
CA ARG A 250 9.17 14.13 -6.01
C ARG A 250 9.29 13.62 -4.58
N SER A 251 10.23 14.22 -3.83
CA SER A 251 10.60 13.74 -2.49
C SER A 251 9.62 14.09 -1.38
N GLU A 252 8.55 14.86 -1.62
CA GLU A 252 7.51 15.10 -0.62
C GLU A 252 6.76 13.80 -0.32
N ILE A 253 6.50 13.55 0.95
CA ILE A 253 5.88 12.28 1.41
C ILE A 253 4.54 12.02 0.74
N GLU A 254 3.77 13.06 0.43
CA GLU A 254 2.49 12.98 -0.28
C GLU A 254 2.65 12.35 -1.68
N ASN A 255 3.73 12.70 -2.39
CA ASN A 255 4.01 12.14 -3.71
C ASN A 255 4.48 10.68 -3.62
N ILE A 256 5.22 10.33 -2.55
CA ILE A 256 5.66 8.96 -2.31
C ILE A 256 4.44 8.07 -2.00
N GLU A 257 3.53 8.49 -1.13
CA GLU A 257 2.28 7.77 -0.82
C GLU A 257 1.41 7.57 -2.07
N LEU A 258 1.26 8.63 -2.88
CA LEU A 258 0.53 8.55 -4.14
C LEU A 258 1.16 7.52 -5.09
N GLU A 259 2.49 7.52 -5.20
CA GLU A 259 3.20 6.58 -6.06
C GLU A 259 3.10 5.14 -5.53
N ILE A 260 3.15 4.91 -4.21
CA ILE A 260 2.89 3.60 -3.61
C ILE A 260 1.50 3.09 -4.03
N GLY A 261 0.47 3.94 -3.91
CA GLY A 261 -0.89 3.60 -4.35
C GLY A 261 -0.95 3.26 -5.84
N ARG A 262 -0.33 4.07 -6.71
CA ARG A 262 -0.28 3.80 -8.17
C ARG A 262 0.40 2.48 -8.51
N GLN A 263 1.48 2.14 -7.80
CA GLN A 263 2.18 0.88 -8.00
C GLN A 263 1.34 -0.31 -7.53
N ALA A 264 0.62 -0.17 -6.42
CA ALA A 264 -0.34 -1.17 -5.95
C ALA A 264 -1.48 -1.39 -6.97
N ASP A 265 -2.08 -0.30 -7.48
CA ASP A 265 -3.11 -0.34 -8.52
C ASP A 265 -2.60 -0.98 -9.83
N ALA A 266 -1.30 -0.84 -10.11
CA ALA A 266 -0.61 -1.52 -11.23
C ALA A 266 -0.26 -2.99 -10.90
N GLY A 267 -0.71 -3.53 -9.77
CA GLY A 267 -0.54 -4.93 -9.37
C GLY A 267 0.81 -5.24 -8.74
N LYS A 268 1.60 -4.25 -8.32
CA LYS A 268 2.86 -4.50 -7.61
C LYS A 268 2.59 -4.96 -6.18
N LYS A 269 3.16 -6.11 -5.79
CA LYS A 269 3.05 -6.68 -4.43
C LYS A 269 4.13 -6.12 -3.48
N VAL A 270 5.26 -5.69 -4.03
CA VAL A 270 6.39 -5.14 -3.26
C VAL A 270 6.72 -3.74 -3.77
N VAL A 271 6.81 -2.77 -2.87
CA VAL A 271 7.28 -1.42 -3.18
C VAL A 271 8.49 -1.10 -2.31
N MET A 272 9.59 -0.68 -2.94
CA MET A 272 10.82 -0.29 -2.27
C MET A 272 11.02 1.22 -2.35
N VAL A 273 11.60 1.84 -1.32
CA VAL A 273 11.91 3.28 -1.28
C VAL A 273 13.38 3.48 -0.87
N ASP A 274 14.19 4.07 -1.72
CA ASP A 274 15.61 4.36 -1.49
C ASP A 274 15.86 5.87 -1.51
N TYR A 275 16.05 6.56 -0.37
CA TYR A 275 15.97 6.15 1.03
C TYR A 275 15.21 7.20 1.89
N LEU A 276 14.76 6.81 3.06
CA LEU A 276 13.84 7.57 3.93
C LEU A 276 14.29 9.02 4.20
N GLN A 277 15.58 9.25 4.46
CA GLN A 277 16.09 10.56 4.85
C GLN A 277 16.13 11.59 3.71
N LEU A 278 15.83 11.18 2.47
CA LEU A 278 15.65 12.10 1.33
C LEU A 278 14.19 12.54 1.20
N ILE A 279 13.27 11.90 1.89
CA ILE A 279 11.87 12.27 1.87
C ILE A 279 11.67 13.54 2.69
N ASN A 280 10.90 14.48 2.14
CA ASN A 280 10.49 15.70 2.81
C ASN A 280 9.12 15.51 3.44
N SER A 281 8.97 15.93 4.69
CA SER A 281 7.71 15.93 5.43
C SER A 281 7.59 17.17 6.30
N LYS A 282 6.39 17.43 6.80
CA LYS A 282 6.10 18.50 7.75
C LYS A 282 6.75 18.16 9.10
N GLY A 283 7.38 19.13 9.74
CA GLY A 283 8.02 18.98 11.04
C GLY A 283 9.10 20.02 11.25
N THR A 284 9.32 20.40 12.49
CA THR A 284 10.31 21.42 12.88
C THR A 284 11.68 20.82 13.14
N SER A 285 11.70 19.55 13.57
CA SER A 285 12.92 18.79 13.84
C SER A 285 13.08 17.61 12.87
N ARG A 286 14.32 17.13 12.73
CA ARG A 286 14.62 15.93 11.95
C ARG A 286 13.89 14.70 12.51
N TYR A 287 13.80 14.60 13.83
CA TYR A 287 13.08 13.53 14.50
C TYR A 287 11.59 13.51 14.12
N GLU A 288 10.91 14.67 14.19
CA GLU A 288 9.49 14.78 13.81
C GLU A 288 9.26 14.39 12.35
N LYS A 289 10.12 14.88 11.43
CA LYS A 289 10.02 14.54 10.01
C LYS A 289 10.14 13.03 9.76
N VAL A 290 11.15 12.40 10.35
CA VAL A 290 11.37 10.96 10.17
C VAL A 290 10.26 10.14 10.83
N SER A 291 9.73 10.61 11.95
CA SER A 291 8.59 9.97 12.62
C SER A 291 7.32 10.02 11.78
N ASP A 292 7.02 11.18 11.19
CA ASP A 292 5.89 11.34 10.28
C ASP A 292 6.03 10.45 9.05
N ILE A 293 7.20 10.46 8.41
CA ILE A 293 7.50 9.64 7.23
C ILE A 293 7.31 8.15 7.55
N SER A 294 7.91 7.67 8.64
CA SER A 294 7.84 6.26 9.02
C SER A 294 6.40 5.79 9.22
N ARG A 295 5.62 6.56 10.00
CA ARG A 295 4.22 6.24 10.28
C ARG A 295 3.37 6.26 9.00
N ARG A 296 3.52 7.28 8.16
CA ARG A 296 2.77 7.42 6.90
C ARG A 296 3.09 6.29 5.92
N LEU A 297 4.35 5.91 5.80
CA LEU A 297 4.76 4.78 4.96
C LEU A 297 4.17 3.45 5.46
N LYS A 298 4.16 3.21 6.79
CA LYS A 298 3.51 2.02 7.35
C LYS A 298 2.01 2.01 7.07
N LEU A 299 1.33 3.15 7.22
CA LEU A 299 -0.09 3.26 6.89
C LEU A 299 -0.36 3.05 5.40
N ALA A 300 0.50 3.56 4.51
CA ALA A 300 0.40 3.33 3.08
C ALA A 300 0.56 1.85 2.71
N ALA A 301 1.52 1.14 3.34
CA ALA A 301 1.69 -0.30 3.17
C ALA A 301 0.43 -1.09 3.52
N MET A 302 -0.20 -0.76 4.67
CA MET A 302 -1.44 -1.39 5.12
C MET A 302 -2.64 -1.04 4.22
N LYS A 303 -2.79 0.24 3.88
CA LYS A 303 -3.91 0.75 3.07
C LYS A 303 -3.95 0.13 1.67
N HIS A 304 -2.79 -0.04 1.05
CA HIS A 304 -2.66 -0.52 -0.32
C HIS A 304 -2.30 -2.00 -0.43
N ASP A 305 -2.25 -2.70 0.72
CA ASP A 305 -1.90 -4.13 0.83
C ASP A 305 -0.63 -4.49 0.04
N VAL A 306 0.45 -3.70 0.23
CA VAL A 306 1.75 -3.94 -0.36
C VAL A 306 2.80 -4.22 0.72
N LEU A 307 3.77 -5.06 0.42
CA LEU A 307 4.98 -5.15 1.24
C LEU A 307 5.86 -3.94 0.93
N LEU A 308 6.07 -3.08 1.93
CA LEU A 308 6.93 -1.92 1.80
C LEU A 308 8.33 -2.20 2.34
N ILE A 309 9.36 -1.94 1.53
CA ILE A 309 10.76 -2.02 1.95
C ILE A 309 11.37 -0.62 1.90
N ALA A 310 11.71 -0.06 3.05
CA ALA A 310 12.27 1.27 3.15
C ALA A 310 13.76 1.20 3.53
N LEU A 311 14.61 1.84 2.75
CA LEU A 311 16.03 1.95 3.08
C LEU A 311 16.25 3.12 4.03
N ALA A 312 17.10 2.94 5.04
CA ALA A 312 17.43 3.97 6.01
C ALA A 312 18.93 4.05 6.24
N GLN A 313 19.42 5.26 6.43
CA GLN A 313 20.82 5.47 6.76
C GLN A 313 21.02 5.54 8.27
N LEU A 314 21.97 4.78 8.79
CA LEU A 314 22.40 4.85 10.18
C LEU A 314 23.35 6.04 10.40
N ASN A 315 23.33 6.58 11.61
CA ASN A 315 24.33 7.56 12.05
C ASN A 315 25.75 6.93 12.02
N ARG A 316 26.76 7.79 11.90
CA ARG A 316 28.15 7.33 11.98
C ARG A 316 28.42 6.71 13.37
N ALA A 317 29.25 5.69 13.43
CA ALA A 317 29.71 5.15 14.70
C ALA A 317 30.33 6.26 15.56
N LYS A 318 30.15 6.18 16.87
CA LYS A 318 30.91 7.01 17.80
C LYS A 318 32.39 6.64 17.67
N ALA A 319 33.27 7.63 17.57
CA ALA A 319 34.70 7.40 17.39
C ALA A 319 35.34 6.49 18.45
N ASP A 320 34.73 6.43 19.66
CA ASP A 320 35.22 5.66 20.81
C ASP A 320 34.46 4.33 21.03
N ALA A 321 33.63 3.90 20.05
CA ALA A 321 32.89 2.64 20.20
C ALA A 321 33.86 1.45 20.09
N LYS A 322 33.94 0.63 21.14
CA LYS A 322 34.71 -0.64 21.14
C LYS A 322 34.16 -1.66 20.15
N ASP A 323 32.89 -1.53 19.77
CA ASP A 323 32.18 -2.38 18.83
C ASP A 323 31.45 -1.48 17.83
N ASN A 324 31.75 -1.68 16.54
CA ASN A 324 31.12 -0.97 15.44
C ASN A 324 29.82 -1.62 14.97
N ARG A 325 29.40 -2.73 15.59
CA ARG A 325 28.21 -3.46 15.22
C ARG A 325 26.96 -2.61 15.46
N PRO A 326 26.09 -2.40 14.47
CA PRO A 326 24.94 -1.54 14.59
C PRO A 326 23.86 -2.16 15.49
N GLN A 327 23.15 -1.28 16.21
CA GLN A 327 22.00 -1.63 17.06
C GLN A 327 20.79 -0.81 16.63
N LEU A 328 19.59 -1.22 17.05
CA LEU A 328 18.35 -0.45 16.80
C LEU A 328 18.44 1.00 17.28
N THR A 329 19.19 1.23 18.37
CA THR A 329 19.45 2.57 18.90
C THR A 329 20.27 3.47 17.98
N ASP A 330 20.96 2.93 16.96
CA ASP A 330 21.69 3.72 15.96
C ASP A 330 20.76 4.33 14.91
N LEU A 331 19.50 3.90 14.90
CA LEU A 331 18.37 4.56 14.24
C LEU A 331 17.85 5.76 15.05
N ARG A 332 18.69 6.39 15.89
CA ARG A 332 18.36 7.26 17.03
C ARG A 332 17.52 8.51 16.71
N ASP A 333 17.59 9.03 15.51
CA ASP A 333 16.68 10.11 15.06
C ASP A 333 15.33 9.55 14.57
N SER A 334 15.05 8.27 14.80
CA SER A 334 13.96 7.50 14.23
C SER A 334 13.50 6.36 15.17
N GLY A 335 13.37 6.61 16.47
CA GLY A 335 12.74 5.65 17.40
C GLY A 335 11.35 5.21 16.91
N SER A 336 10.69 6.04 16.13
CA SER A 336 9.45 5.74 15.41
C SER A 336 9.64 4.69 14.30
N ILE A 337 10.75 4.71 13.55
CA ILE A 337 11.02 3.67 12.55
C ILE A 337 11.07 2.29 13.23
N GLU A 338 11.71 2.21 14.39
CA GLU A 338 11.72 0.97 15.17
C GLU A 338 10.31 0.57 15.59
N GLN A 339 9.45 1.51 15.98
CA GLN A 339 8.08 1.21 16.42
C GLN A 339 7.19 0.78 15.24
N ASP A 340 7.26 1.46 14.11
CA ASP A 340 6.37 1.26 12.95
C ASP A 340 6.75 0.02 12.13
N ALA A 341 8.06 -0.26 11.96
CA ALA A 341 8.54 -1.38 11.15
C ALA A 341 8.15 -2.73 11.77
N ASP A 342 7.69 -3.65 10.93
CA ASP A 342 7.46 -5.05 11.32
C ASP A 342 8.76 -5.83 11.41
N LYS A 343 9.74 -5.46 10.56
CA LYS A 343 11.06 -6.05 10.51
C LYS A 343 12.13 -4.98 10.31
N VAL A 344 13.26 -5.10 11.01
CA VAL A 344 14.42 -4.22 10.80
C VAL A 344 15.65 -5.10 10.55
N ILE A 345 16.30 -4.85 9.42
CA ILE A 345 17.53 -5.54 8.99
C ILE A 345 18.65 -4.50 9.00
N LEU A 346 19.66 -4.73 9.85
CA LEU A 346 20.85 -3.91 9.94
C LEU A 346 21.99 -4.53 9.16
N LEU A 347 22.68 -3.75 8.35
CA LEU A 347 23.84 -4.17 7.59
C LEU A 347 25.13 -3.85 8.35
N HIS A 348 26.03 -4.83 8.44
CA HIS A 348 27.31 -4.66 9.09
C HIS A 348 28.42 -5.45 8.36
N SER A 349 29.58 -4.82 8.24
CA SER A 349 30.80 -5.44 7.73
C SER A 349 31.99 -4.87 8.50
N ASP A 350 32.80 -5.73 9.09
CA ASP A 350 34.05 -5.31 9.74
C ASP A 350 35.09 -4.86 8.70
N ASP A 351 35.06 -5.42 7.50
CA ASP A 351 35.95 -5.07 6.39
C ASP A 351 35.77 -3.62 5.96
N TYR A 352 34.57 -3.05 6.15
CA TYR A 352 34.25 -1.65 5.81
C TYR A 352 35.15 -0.63 6.51
N TYR A 353 35.70 -0.99 7.68
CA TYR A 353 36.55 -0.09 8.49
C TYR A 353 38.04 -0.23 8.21
N GLN A 354 38.42 -1.10 7.28
CA GLN A 354 39.80 -1.25 6.85
C GLN A 354 40.23 -0.14 5.89
N GLU A 355 41.51 0.22 5.91
CA GLU A 355 42.06 1.22 4.97
C GLU A 355 41.90 0.79 3.50
N ASN A 356 42.04 -0.52 3.23
CA ASN A 356 41.85 -1.10 1.91
C ASN A 356 40.67 -2.09 1.97
N VAL A 357 39.48 -1.60 1.64
CA VAL A 357 38.28 -2.45 1.62
C VAL A 357 38.36 -3.42 0.44
N PRO A 358 38.33 -4.76 0.66
CA PRO A 358 38.44 -5.75 -0.43
C PRO A 358 37.23 -5.69 -1.36
N THR A 359 37.36 -6.29 -2.55
CA THR A 359 36.25 -6.41 -3.52
C THR A 359 35.13 -7.29 -2.95
N ASN A 360 35.52 -8.39 -2.32
CA ASN A 360 34.59 -9.27 -1.62
C ASN A 360 34.69 -9.03 -0.11
N VAL A 361 33.60 -8.62 0.50
CA VAL A 361 33.53 -8.32 1.93
C VAL A 361 32.53 -9.25 2.64
N ASP A 362 32.85 -9.63 3.86
CA ASP A 362 31.90 -10.30 4.73
C ASP A 362 30.83 -9.29 5.14
N LEU A 363 29.56 -9.61 4.89
CA LEU A 363 28.42 -8.76 5.19
C LEU A 363 27.42 -9.50 6.08
N ASP A 364 27.18 -8.97 7.26
CA ASP A 364 26.17 -9.46 8.17
C ASP A 364 24.82 -8.78 7.88
N LEU A 365 23.79 -9.59 7.65
CA LEU A 365 22.40 -9.16 7.63
C LEU A 365 21.79 -9.48 9.00
N ILE A 366 21.70 -8.48 9.85
CA ILE A 366 21.24 -8.61 11.25
C ILE A 366 19.75 -8.31 11.29
N VAL A 367 18.91 -9.32 11.45
CA VAL A 367 17.49 -9.13 11.74
C VAL A 367 17.34 -8.69 13.19
N ALA A 368 17.44 -7.39 13.43
CA ALA A 368 17.42 -6.80 14.77
C ALA A 368 16.01 -6.67 15.37
N LYS A 369 14.99 -6.61 14.52
CA LYS A 369 13.57 -6.67 14.91
C LYS A 369 12.82 -7.59 13.97
N ASN A 370 11.92 -8.41 14.52
CA ASN A 370 10.98 -9.22 13.75
C ASN A 370 9.73 -9.50 14.59
N ARG A 371 8.59 -8.90 14.22
CA ARG A 371 7.33 -9.07 14.96
C ARG A 371 6.73 -10.47 14.84
N GLN A 372 7.09 -11.20 13.79
CA GLN A 372 6.51 -12.52 13.49
C GLN A 372 7.48 -13.68 13.73
N GLY A 373 8.66 -13.43 14.28
CA GLY A 373 9.65 -14.49 14.48
C GLY A 373 10.87 -14.06 15.31
N GLY A 374 11.88 -14.92 15.31
CA GLY A 374 13.14 -14.68 16.03
C GLY A 374 14.05 -13.64 15.36
N GLN A 375 15.00 -13.14 16.14
CA GLN A 375 16.10 -12.33 15.65
C GLN A 375 17.24 -13.29 15.19
N HIS A 376 17.79 -13.03 14.01
CA HIS A 376 18.85 -13.84 13.43
C HIS A 376 19.89 -12.96 12.76
N THR A 377 21.12 -13.47 12.65
CA THR A 377 22.16 -12.87 11.81
C THR A 377 22.51 -13.84 10.70
N PHE A 378 22.32 -13.40 9.47
CA PHE A 378 22.74 -14.15 8.30
C PHE A 378 24.12 -13.68 7.87
N LYS A 379 25.06 -14.62 7.74
CA LYS A 379 26.38 -14.35 7.18
C LYS A 379 26.30 -14.39 5.67
N SER A 380 26.77 -13.34 5.02
CA SER A 380 26.77 -13.21 3.57
C SER A 380 28.11 -12.72 3.05
N LEU A 381 28.35 -12.92 1.78
CA LEU A 381 29.45 -12.34 1.03
C LEU A 381 28.87 -11.28 0.10
N TYR A 382 29.42 -10.08 0.14
CA TYR A 382 29.09 -9.00 -0.78
C TYR A 382 30.23 -8.79 -1.79
N ASP A 383 29.96 -9.19 -3.03
CA ASP A 383 30.81 -8.86 -4.18
C ASP A 383 30.49 -7.43 -4.61
N ARG A 384 31.41 -6.51 -4.34
CA ARG A 384 31.24 -5.07 -4.61
C ARG A 384 31.39 -4.74 -6.10
N GLU A 385 32.12 -5.57 -6.87
CA GLU A 385 32.30 -5.40 -8.31
C GLU A 385 31.00 -5.69 -9.05
N HIS A 386 30.34 -6.80 -8.70
CA HIS A 386 29.09 -7.22 -9.33
C HIS A 386 27.84 -6.80 -8.54
N GLN A 387 28.00 -6.05 -7.45
CA GLN A 387 26.90 -5.62 -6.59
C GLN A 387 26.03 -6.77 -6.08
N ALA A 388 26.63 -7.94 -5.91
CA ALA A 388 25.95 -9.20 -5.61
C ALA A 388 26.13 -9.61 -4.14
N ILE A 389 25.02 -10.01 -3.50
CA ILE A 389 25.01 -10.48 -2.12
C ILE A 389 24.53 -11.93 -2.11
N ALA A 390 25.33 -12.82 -1.57
CA ALA A 390 25.04 -14.25 -1.49
C ALA A 390 25.26 -14.78 -0.06
N VAL A 391 24.50 -15.83 0.32
CA VAL A 391 24.73 -16.52 1.59
C VAL A 391 26.15 -17.10 1.59
N ARG A 392 26.87 -16.86 2.66
CA ARG A 392 28.16 -17.51 2.86
C ARG A 392 27.92 -19.00 3.16
N LYS A 393 28.39 -19.88 2.28
CA LYS A 393 28.38 -21.31 2.56
C LYS A 393 29.38 -21.56 3.70
N SER A 394 28.88 -22.13 4.80
CA SER A 394 29.68 -22.56 5.94
C SER A 394 30.67 -23.66 5.53
#